data_5a58022a5d3449cbe3907c364533834e
#
_entry.id   5a58022a5d3449cbe3907c364533834e
#
_cell.length_a   1.000
_cell.length_b   1.000
_cell.length_c   1.000
_cell.angle_alpha   90.00
_cell.angle_beta   90.00
_cell.angle_gamma   90.00
#
_symmetry.space_group_name_H-M   'P 1'
#
loop_
_entity.id
_entity.type
_entity.pdbx_description
1 polymer ?
#
loop_
_entity_poly.entity_id
_entity_poly.type
_entity_poly.pdbx_seq_one_letter_code
_entity_poly.pdbx_strand_id
1 'polypeptide(L)'
;MAETATLTLAKALKLKNRMAGRIARLDEDLKNYNSVLAGSDRPDVARIYEDRRALVAMLVELKTAINAANHSVQRVIYELGEFKSLTAILSGLNVKHGAVVEGYSGTQAQYVAGFKKWDVDRMVRQLETEIDRRQDELDEFNHRTIISLDAAMIAAIEAVPPNSGG
;
A
#
# COMPACT_ATOMS: atom_id res chain seq x y z
N MET A 1 -18.36 20.61 -22.60
CA MET A 1 -17.60 20.54 -21.33
C MET A 1 -17.73 19.13 -20.82
N ALA A 2 -16.61 18.50 -20.44
CA ALA A 2 -16.69 17.17 -19.82
C ALA A 2 -17.45 17.28 -18.49
N GLU A 3 -18.38 16.37 -18.28
CA GLU A 3 -19.13 16.27 -17.04
C GLU A 3 -18.20 15.75 -15.94
N THR A 4 -18.13 16.45 -14.80
CA THR A 4 -17.29 16.05 -13.66
C THR A 4 -18.16 15.37 -12.60
N ALA A 5 -17.66 14.29 -12.04
CA ALA A 5 -18.26 13.64 -10.88
C ALA A 5 -17.28 13.68 -9.69
N THR A 6 -17.82 13.54 -8.50
CA THR A 6 -17.07 13.61 -7.25
C THR A 6 -17.09 12.30 -6.49
N LEU A 7 -16.00 12.00 -5.77
CA LEU A 7 -15.90 10.86 -4.88
C LEU A 7 -15.04 11.21 -3.67
N THR A 8 -15.20 10.49 -2.56
CA THR A 8 -14.34 10.67 -1.40
C THR A 8 -12.94 10.13 -1.70
N LEU A 9 -11.93 10.71 -1.05
CA LEU A 9 -10.55 10.24 -1.18
C LEU A 9 -10.42 8.78 -0.74
N ALA A 10 -11.16 8.36 0.29
CA ALA A 10 -11.22 6.94 0.70
C ALA A 10 -11.72 6.02 -0.43
N LYS A 11 -12.76 6.44 -1.19
CA LYS A 11 -13.25 5.69 -2.34
C LYS A 11 -12.21 5.67 -3.47
N ALA A 12 -11.57 6.81 -3.73
CA ALA A 12 -10.50 6.93 -4.73
C ALA A 12 -9.34 5.97 -4.46
N LEU A 13 -8.90 5.86 -3.20
CA LEU A 13 -7.85 4.94 -2.78
C LEU A 13 -8.24 3.46 -3.01
N LYS A 14 -9.49 3.08 -2.72
CA LYS A 14 -10.01 1.73 -3.03
C LYS A 14 -10.01 1.45 -4.54
N LEU A 15 -10.46 2.41 -5.34
CA LEU A 15 -10.47 2.29 -6.80
C LEU A 15 -9.05 2.18 -7.37
N LYS A 16 -8.11 2.98 -6.86
CA LYS A 16 -6.68 2.89 -7.22
C LYS A 16 -6.14 1.47 -7.01
N ASN A 17 -6.40 0.87 -5.85
CA ASN A 17 -5.94 -0.48 -5.53
C ASN A 17 -6.60 -1.55 -6.42
N ARG A 18 -7.89 -1.40 -6.73
CA ARG A 18 -8.61 -2.28 -7.68
C ARG A 18 -7.99 -2.22 -9.07
N MET A 19 -7.72 -1.02 -9.57
CA MET A 19 -7.08 -0.84 -10.88
C MET A 19 -5.69 -1.44 -10.92
N ALA A 20 -4.87 -1.23 -9.90
CA ALA A 20 -3.54 -1.83 -9.80
C ALA A 20 -3.59 -3.36 -9.86
N GLY A 21 -4.54 -3.98 -9.14
CA GLY A 21 -4.75 -5.42 -9.20
C GLY A 21 -5.21 -5.90 -10.59
N ARG A 22 -6.07 -5.12 -11.28
CA ARG A 22 -6.48 -5.49 -12.65
C ARG A 22 -5.33 -5.38 -13.65
N ILE A 23 -4.50 -4.34 -13.53
CA ILE A 23 -3.30 -4.17 -14.38
C ILE A 23 -2.35 -5.35 -14.17
N ALA A 24 -2.12 -5.77 -12.92
CA ALA A 24 -1.25 -6.92 -12.63
C ALA A 24 -1.75 -8.21 -13.33
N ARG A 25 -3.07 -8.46 -13.35
CA ARG A 25 -3.64 -9.60 -14.08
C ARG A 25 -3.45 -9.50 -15.58
N LEU A 26 -3.66 -8.31 -16.17
CA LEU A 26 -3.42 -8.10 -17.61
C LEU A 26 -1.93 -8.30 -17.94
N ASP A 27 -1.02 -7.92 -17.03
CA ASP A 27 0.43 -8.18 -17.20
C ASP A 27 0.75 -9.68 -17.19
N GLU A 28 0.08 -10.46 -16.32
CA GLU A 28 0.20 -11.93 -16.32
C GLU A 28 -0.37 -12.55 -17.57
N ASP A 29 -1.56 -12.11 -18.02
CA ASP A 29 -2.17 -12.58 -19.26
C ASP A 29 -1.26 -12.30 -20.48
N LEU A 30 -0.68 -11.10 -20.57
CA LEU A 30 0.29 -10.76 -21.61
C LEU A 30 1.49 -11.71 -21.60
N LYS A 31 2.06 -12.00 -20.43
CA LYS A 31 3.21 -12.91 -20.31
C LYS A 31 2.85 -14.33 -20.69
N ASN A 32 1.69 -14.82 -20.24
CA ASN A 32 1.28 -16.19 -20.42
C ASN A 32 0.82 -16.50 -21.87
N TYR A 33 0.18 -15.52 -22.53
CA TYR A 33 -0.45 -15.74 -23.84
C TYR A 33 0.30 -15.12 -25.01
N ASN A 34 1.37 -14.34 -24.78
CA ASN A 34 2.15 -13.75 -25.88
C ASN A 34 2.75 -14.80 -26.82
N SER A 35 3.18 -15.94 -26.29
CA SER A 35 3.68 -17.06 -27.06
C SER A 35 3.11 -18.37 -26.51
N VAL A 36 2.36 -19.10 -27.34
CA VAL A 36 1.75 -20.38 -27.00
C VAL A 36 2.05 -21.42 -28.08
N LEU A 37 1.83 -22.70 -27.78
CA LEU A 37 1.98 -23.76 -28.79
C LEU A 37 1.04 -23.51 -29.99
N ALA A 38 1.53 -23.82 -31.19
CA ALA A 38 0.72 -23.69 -32.39
C ALA A 38 -0.56 -24.55 -32.31
N GLY A 39 -1.71 -23.92 -32.59
CA GLY A 39 -3.02 -24.57 -32.48
C GLY A 39 -3.67 -24.49 -31.07
N SER A 40 -2.99 -23.93 -30.07
CA SER A 40 -3.61 -23.65 -28.82
C SER A 40 -4.58 -22.47 -28.93
N ASP A 41 -5.68 -22.55 -28.21
CA ASP A 41 -6.59 -21.41 -28.04
C ASP A 41 -5.95 -20.34 -27.15
N ARG A 42 -6.09 -19.08 -27.56
CA ARG A 42 -5.56 -17.94 -26.79
C ARG A 42 -6.43 -16.69 -26.94
N PRO A 43 -6.46 -15.82 -25.93
CA PRO A 43 -7.14 -14.53 -26.03
C PRO A 43 -6.41 -13.60 -27.02
N ASP A 44 -7.10 -12.55 -27.44
CA ASP A 44 -6.51 -11.46 -28.24
C ASP A 44 -5.51 -10.67 -27.42
N VAL A 45 -4.22 -10.96 -27.58
CA VAL A 45 -3.13 -10.34 -26.83
C VAL A 45 -3.01 -8.85 -27.14
N ALA A 46 -3.30 -8.43 -28.37
CA ALA A 46 -3.29 -7.02 -28.73
C ALA A 46 -4.36 -6.25 -27.97
N ARG A 47 -5.56 -6.81 -27.84
CA ARG A 47 -6.63 -6.22 -27.03
C ARG A 47 -6.28 -6.15 -25.56
N ILE A 48 -5.67 -7.19 -24.98
CA ILE A 48 -5.20 -7.17 -23.59
C ILE A 48 -4.23 -6.02 -23.38
N TYR A 49 -3.32 -5.79 -24.31
CA TYR A 49 -2.36 -4.70 -24.24
C TYR A 49 -3.04 -3.32 -24.31
N GLU A 50 -4.00 -3.13 -25.20
CA GLU A 50 -4.75 -1.86 -25.29
C GLU A 50 -5.61 -1.61 -24.03
N ASP A 51 -6.28 -2.63 -23.50
CA ASP A 51 -7.03 -2.53 -22.24
C ASP A 51 -6.10 -2.13 -21.07
N ARG A 52 -4.90 -2.71 -21.02
CA ARG A 52 -3.88 -2.33 -20.04
C ARG A 52 -3.45 -0.87 -20.18
N ARG A 53 -3.21 -0.41 -21.40
CA ARG A 53 -2.83 1.00 -21.66
C ARG A 53 -3.92 1.95 -21.22
N ALA A 54 -5.17 1.66 -21.53
CA ALA A 54 -6.32 2.48 -21.14
C ALA A 54 -6.45 2.56 -19.60
N LEU A 55 -6.32 1.43 -18.91
CA LEU A 55 -6.33 1.40 -17.44
C LEU A 55 -5.18 2.18 -16.82
N VAL A 56 -3.98 2.10 -17.39
CA VAL A 56 -2.82 2.87 -16.89
C VAL A 56 -3.05 4.37 -17.05
N ALA A 57 -3.59 4.83 -18.17
CA ALA A 57 -3.91 6.24 -18.36
C ALA A 57 -4.89 6.75 -17.27
N MET A 58 -5.99 6.03 -17.05
CA MET A 58 -6.95 6.37 -15.99
C MET A 58 -6.31 6.30 -14.58
N LEU A 59 -5.44 5.33 -14.33
CA LEU A 59 -4.75 5.22 -13.04
C LEU A 59 -3.79 6.40 -12.79
N VAL A 60 -3.15 6.92 -13.83
CA VAL A 60 -2.29 8.12 -13.72
C VAL A 60 -3.13 9.33 -13.30
N GLU A 61 -4.25 9.59 -13.96
CA GLU A 61 -5.16 10.69 -13.60
C GLU A 61 -5.67 10.55 -12.16
N LEU A 62 -6.11 9.34 -11.78
CA LEU A 62 -6.59 9.08 -10.42
C LEU A 62 -5.48 9.30 -9.37
N LYS A 63 -4.26 8.83 -9.63
CA LYS A 63 -3.11 9.05 -8.74
C LYS A 63 -2.75 10.54 -8.63
N THR A 64 -2.82 11.28 -9.72
CA THR A 64 -2.56 12.72 -9.73
C THR A 64 -3.57 13.46 -8.87
N ALA A 65 -4.86 13.16 -8.98
CA ALA A 65 -5.91 13.76 -8.16
C ALA A 65 -5.74 13.39 -6.66
N ILE A 66 -5.44 12.13 -6.35
CA ILE A 66 -5.17 11.68 -4.97
C ILE A 66 -3.96 12.43 -4.39
N ASN A 67 -2.88 12.56 -5.16
CA ASN A 67 -1.68 13.25 -4.70
C ASN A 67 -1.94 14.74 -4.42
N ALA A 68 -2.69 15.41 -5.29
CA ALA A 68 -3.08 16.79 -5.09
C ALA A 68 -3.92 16.96 -3.81
N ALA A 69 -4.88 16.05 -3.57
CA ALA A 69 -5.70 16.08 -2.36
C ALA A 69 -4.88 15.85 -1.08
N ASN A 70 -3.87 14.97 -1.13
CA ASN A 70 -3.02 14.63 0.02
C ASN A 70 -2.03 15.73 0.42
N HIS A 71 -1.91 16.80 -0.34
CA HIS A 71 -0.89 17.83 -0.08
C HIS A 71 -0.96 18.39 1.35
N SER A 72 -2.16 18.61 1.87
CA SER A 72 -2.37 19.16 3.22
C SER A 72 -2.04 18.17 4.36
N VAL A 73 -2.06 16.86 4.10
CA VAL A 73 -1.76 15.80 5.09
C VAL A 73 -0.45 15.06 4.80
N GLN A 74 0.34 15.56 3.88
CA GLN A 74 1.59 14.93 3.46
C GLN A 74 2.53 14.68 4.65
N ARG A 75 2.59 15.61 5.60
CA ARG A 75 3.37 15.46 6.83
C ARG A 75 2.88 14.25 7.65
N VAL A 76 1.58 14.08 7.82
CA VAL A 76 1.00 12.95 8.56
C VAL A 76 1.36 11.61 7.90
N ILE A 77 1.30 11.56 6.57
CA ILE A 77 1.69 10.37 5.78
C ILE A 77 3.16 10.02 6.03
N TYR A 78 4.06 10.99 6.02
CA TYR A 78 5.48 10.78 6.28
C TYR A 78 5.73 10.35 7.74
N GLU A 79 5.13 11.03 8.72
CA GLU A 79 5.26 10.67 10.14
C GLU A 79 4.80 9.22 10.39
N LEU A 80 3.69 8.79 9.78
CA LEU A 80 3.23 7.40 9.84
C LEU A 80 4.26 6.41 9.30
N GLY A 81 4.87 6.71 8.14
CA GLY A 81 5.91 5.88 7.55
C GLY A 81 7.13 5.73 8.47
N GLU A 82 7.63 6.86 8.99
CA GLU A 82 8.81 6.87 9.86
C GLU A 82 8.54 6.21 11.22
N PHE A 83 7.38 6.43 11.83
CA PHE A 83 7.04 5.77 13.11
C PHE A 83 6.91 4.25 12.95
N LYS A 84 6.29 3.76 11.88
CA LYS A 84 6.22 2.32 11.58
C LYS A 84 7.61 1.73 11.34
N SER A 85 8.47 2.44 10.63
CA SER A 85 9.86 2.05 10.41
C SER A 85 10.65 1.97 11.73
N LEU A 86 10.53 3.00 12.58
CA LEU A 86 11.20 3.03 13.88
C LEU A 86 10.69 1.92 14.81
N THR A 87 9.38 1.64 14.81
CA THR A 87 8.80 0.53 15.58
C THR A 87 9.39 -0.81 15.15
N ALA A 88 9.54 -1.02 13.84
CA ALA A 88 10.17 -2.25 13.31
C ALA A 88 11.63 -2.38 13.74
N ILE A 89 12.40 -1.28 13.69
CA ILE A 89 13.80 -1.26 14.16
C ILE A 89 13.87 -1.59 15.65
N LEU A 90 13.07 -0.92 16.50
CA LEU A 90 13.07 -1.17 17.95
C LEU A 90 12.69 -2.60 18.28
N SER A 91 11.68 -3.15 17.61
CA SER A 91 11.23 -4.54 17.81
C SER A 91 12.27 -5.59 17.39
N GLY A 92 13.19 -5.24 16.48
CA GLY A 92 14.28 -6.08 16.03
C GLY A 92 15.58 -5.96 16.84
N LEU A 93 15.62 -5.08 17.86
CA LEU A 93 16.85 -4.90 18.66
C LEU A 93 17.18 -6.16 19.47
N ASN A 94 18.46 -6.48 19.51
CA ASN A 94 18.98 -7.46 20.47
C ASN A 94 18.98 -6.86 21.88
N VAL A 95 18.09 -7.34 22.72
CA VAL A 95 17.91 -6.85 24.11
C VAL A 95 18.52 -7.78 25.17
N LYS A 96 19.40 -8.71 24.76
CA LYS A 96 20.14 -9.57 25.70
C LYS A 96 20.90 -8.70 26.71
N HIS A 97 20.74 -9.01 27.99
CA HIS A 97 21.41 -8.31 29.07
C HIS A 97 21.69 -9.27 30.24
N GLY A 98 22.89 -9.18 30.84
CA GLY A 98 23.34 -10.12 31.87
C GLY A 98 23.93 -11.39 31.28
N ALA A 99 23.99 -12.43 32.11
CA ALA A 99 24.52 -13.74 31.71
C ALA A 99 23.49 -14.50 30.85
N VAL A 100 23.86 -14.81 29.64
CA VAL A 100 23.00 -15.55 28.67
C VAL A 100 23.75 -16.83 28.27
N VAL A 101 23.07 -17.97 28.36
CA VAL A 101 23.59 -19.24 27.89
C VAL A 101 23.43 -19.32 26.36
N GLU A 102 24.51 -19.54 25.64
CA GLU A 102 24.49 -19.62 24.18
C GLU A 102 24.92 -20.99 23.68
N GLY A 103 24.21 -21.46 22.67
CA GLY A 103 24.50 -22.69 21.97
C GLY A 103 24.29 -23.97 22.80
N TYR A 104 24.53 -25.12 22.17
CA TYR A 104 24.42 -26.45 22.80
C TYR A 104 25.52 -26.74 23.81
N SER A 105 26.62 -25.97 23.80
CA SER A 105 27.77 -26.13 24.72
C SER A 105 27.55 -25.56 26.11
N GLY A 106 26.42 -24.84 26.34
CA GLY A 106 26.11 -24.21 27.61
C GLY A 106 27.07 -23.08 28.01
N THR A 107 27.82 -22.52 27.07
CA THR A 107 28.74 -21.42 27.33
C THR A 107 27.97 -20.18 27.75
N GLN A 108 28.30 -19.60 28.91
CA GLN A 108 27.76 -18.32 29.34
C GLN A 108 28.50 -17.16 28.71
N ALA A 109 27.74 -16.27 28.06
CA ALA A 109 28.24 -14.99 27.57
C ALA A 109 27.57 -13.86 28.36
N GLN A 110 28.38 -12.82 28.69
CA GLN A 110 27.89 -11.64 29.42
C GLN A 110 27.55 -10.55 28.42
N TYR A 111 26.29 -10.12 28.44
CA TYR A 111 25.78 -9.07 27.55
C TYR A 111 25.49 -7.79 28.31
N VAL A 112 25.69 -6.66 27.66
CA VAL A 112 25.29 -5.32 28.16
C VAL A 112 24.42 -4.66 27.09
N ALA A 113 23.13 -4.52 27.34
CA ALA A 113 22.21 -3.81 26.46
C ALA A 113 22.17 -2.32 26.83
N GLY A 114 22.23 -1.46 25.82
CA GLY A 114 21.97 -0.01 25.99
C GLY A 114 20.49 0.24 26.32
N PHE A 115 19.59 -0.41 25.55
CA PHE A 115 18.17 -0.50 25.88
C PHE A 115 17.82 -1.92 26.29
N LYS A 116 17.25 -2.07 27.49
CA LYS A 116 16.76 -3.37 27.96
C LYS A 116 15.38 -3.65 27.38
N LYS A 117 14.91 -4.89 27.48
CA LYS A 117 13.61 -5.32 26.95
C LYS A 117 12.46 -4.38 27.35
N TRP A 118 12.37 -4.03 28.63
CA TRP A 118 11.29 -3.17 29.11
C TRP A 118 11.36 -1.70 28.59
N ASP A 119 12.58 -1.20 28.29
CA ASP A 119 12.76 0.12 27.65
C ASP A 119 12.19 0.08 26.23
N VAL A 120 12.61 -0.95 25.47
CA VAL A 120 12.13 -1.16 24.09
C VAL A 120 10.60 -1.30 24.08
N ASP A 121 10.04 -2.13 24.95
CA ASP A 121 8.58 -2.35 25.00
C ASP A 121 7.81 -1.06 25.32
N ARG A 122 8.36 -0.21 26.20
CA ARG A 122 7.77 1.10 26.48
C ARG A 122 7.83 2.02 25.25
N MET A 123 8.98 2.09 24.58
CA MET A 123 9.17 2.93 23.40
C MET A 123 8.27 2.49 22.24
N VAL A 124 8.14 1.19 22.04
CA VAL A 124 7.24 0.61 21.02
C VAL A 124 5.79 1.00 21.31
N ARG A 125 5.30 0.81 22.55
CA ARG A 125 3.93 1.21 22.91
C ARG A 125 3.66 2.70 22.74
N GLN A 126 4.65 3.58 23.01
CA GLN A 126 4.51 5.00 22.76
C GLN A 126 4.36 5.31 21.26
N LEU A 127 5.17 4.65 20.40
CA LEU A 127 5.07 4.80 18.95
C LEU A 127 3.76 4.25 18.41
N GLU A 128 3.29 3.11 18.90
CA GLU A 128 2.00 2.52 18.51
C GLU A 128 0.84 3.49 18.81
N THR A 129 0.84 4.12 19.97
CA THR A 129 -0.17 5.15 20.31
C THR A 129 -0.13 6.34 19.33
N GLU A 130 1.07 6.80 18.94
CA GLU A 130 1.20 7.88 17.96
C GLU A 130 0.79 7.44 16.56
N ILE A 131 1.10 6.19 16.17
CA ILE A 131 0.67 5.60 14.90
C ILE A 131 -0.86 5.55 14.82
N ASP A 132 -1.53 5.05 15.86
CA ASP A 132 -2.99 4.97 15.92
C ASP A 132 -3.62 6.36 15.78
N ARG A 133 -3.11 7.34 16.53
CA ARG A 133 -3.60 8.72 16.46
C ARG A 133 -3.44 9.34 15.05
N ARG A 134 -2.30 9.10 14.39
CA ARG A 134 -2.06 9.61 13.04
C ARG A 134 -2.86 8.86 11.99
N GLN A 135 -3.10 7.57 12.20
CA GLN A 135 -3.94 6.77 11.32
C GLN A 135 -5.40 7.25 11.36
N ASP A 136 -5.93 7.51 12.56
CA ASP A 136 -7.28 8.05 12.74
C ASP A 136 -7.45 9.42 12.06
N GLU A 137 -6.45 10.32 12.22
CA GLU A 137 -6.42 11.63 11.56
C GLU A 137 -6.46 11.48 10.02
N LEU A 138 -5.66 10.57 9.48
CA LEU A 138 -5.61 10.31 8.03
C LEU A 138 -6.92 9.67 7.52
N ASP A 139 -7.50 8.75 8.27
CA ASP A 139 -8.74 8.08 7.89
C ASP A 139 -9.93 9.06 7.91
N GLU A 140 -10.01 9.93 8.91
CA GLU A 140 -11.00 11.02 8.94
C GLU A 140 -10.83 11.95 7.73
N PHE A 141 -9.61 12.36 7.43
CA PHE A 141 -9.30 13.18 6.26
C PHE A 141 -9.75 12.49 4.97
N ASN A 142 -9.43 11.22 4.78
CA ASN A 142 -9.79 10.45 3.59
C ASN A 142 -11.31 10.31 3.39
N HIS A 143 -12.09 10.26 4.48
CA HIS A 143 -13.54 10.17 4.40
C HIS A 143 -14.21 11.50 4.11
N ARG A 144 -13.63 12.62 4.54
CA ARG A 144 -14.19 13.98 4.34
C ARG A 144 -13.73 14.63 3.04
N THR A 145 -12.52 14.33 2.60
CA THR A 145 -11.94 14.96 1.41
C THR A 145 -12.60 14.44 0.14
N ILE A 146 -13.03 15.36 -0.71
CA ILE A 146 -13.66 15.08 -2.00
C ILE A 146 -12.67 15.42 -3.10
N ILE A 147 -12.56 14.54 -4.09
CA ILE A 147 -11.86 14.78 -5.34
C ILE A 147 -12.85 14.78 -6.51
N SER A 148 -12.53 15.55 -7.55
CA SER A 148 -13.34 15.63 -8.77
C SER A 148 -12.55 15.07 -9.94
N LEU A 149 -13.19 14.24 -10.74
CA LEU A 149 -12.64 13.62 -11.94
C LEU A 149 -13.70 13.64 -13.05
N ASP A 150 -13.30 13.33 -14.27
CA ASP A 150 -14.24 13.12 -15.38
C ASP A 150 -15.24 12.01 -15.04
N ALA A 151 -16.53 12.26 -15.26
CA ALA A 151 -17.61 11.34 -14.90
C ALA A 151 -17.54 10.02 -15.67
N ALA A 152 -17.18 10.08 -16.95
CA ALA A 152 -17.02 8.87 -17.78
C ALA A 152 -15.83 8.03 -17.31
N MET A 153 -14.76 8.69 -16.86
CA MET A 153 -13.59 8.01 -16.28
C MET A 153 -13.97 7.31 -14.97
N ILE A 154 -14.70 7.97 -14.07
CA ILE A 154 -15.17 7.35 -12.81
C ILE A 154 -16.03 6.12 -13.11
N ALA A 155 -16.97 6.23 -14.04
CA ALA A 155 -17.84 5.12 -14.43
C ALA A 155 -17.03 3.95 -15.01
N ALA A 156 -16.03 4.22 -15.85
CA ALA A 156 -15.15 3.20 -16.41
C ALA A 156 -14.30 2.50 -15.33
N ILE A 157 -13.78 3.26 -14.36
CA ILE A 157 -13.02 2.70 -13.23
C ILE A 157 -13.93 1.84 -12.33
N GLU A 158 -15.14 2.29 -12.05
CA GLU A 158 -16.12 1.55 -11.22
C GLU A 158 -16.55 0.25 -11.88
N ALA A 159 -16.60 0.21 -13.21
CA ALA A 159 -16.90 -1.00 -13.99
C ALA A 159 -15.78 -2.05 -13.93
N VAL A 160 -14.55 -1.69 -13.50
CA VAL A 160 -13.48 -2.66 -13.28
C VAL A 160 -13.90 -3.63 -12.19
N PRO A 161 -13.94 -4.96 -12.46
CA PRO A 161 -14.39 -5.93 -11.47
C PRO A 161 -13.49 -5.89 -10.23
N PRO A 162 -14.06 -6.13 -9.03
CA PRO A 162 -13.27 -6.24 -7.82
C PRO A 162 -12.25 -7.37 -7.95
N ASN A 163 -11.09 -7.20 -7.30
CA ASN A 163 -10.12 -8.27 -7.21
C ASN A 163 -10.79 -9.43 -6.47
N SER A 164 -11.15 -10.51 -7.18
CA SER A 164 -11.50 -11.77 -6.54
C SER A 164 -10.23 -12.24 -5.82
N GLY A 165 -10.25 -12.15 -4.50
CA GLY A 165 -9.19 -12.70 -3.67
C GLY A 165 -9.04 -14.19 -3.99
N GLY A 166 -7.83 -14.59 -4.37
CA GLY A 166 -7.45 -15.98 -4.31
C GLY A 166 -7.14 -16.34 -2.86
#